data_8cf7797594c9860171054cb747091709
#
_entry.id   8cf7797594c9860171054cb747091709
#
_cell.length_a   1.000
_cell.length_b   1.000
_cell.length_c   1.000
_cell.angle_alpha   90.00
_cell.angle_beta   90.00
_cell.angle_gamma   90.00
#
_symmetry.space_group_name_H-M   'P 1'
#
loop_
_entity.id
_entity.type
_entity.pdbx_description
1 polymer ?
#
loop_
_entity_poly.entity_id
_entity_poly.type
_entity_poly.pdbx_seq_one_letter_code
_entity_poly.pdbx_strand_id
1 'polypeptide(L)'
;MCYAIPGKIESIQEKTVVVDYFGEKRKAHNELEGLSVGDYIYAQGGFAIQKIPLDEAKSILAVWKETFFELQEVDLQLSRLDLNPGAVSGEFLKILDKAAEGRELSRRELLVLIKEKDKTALKLLFKTANFLRQKQHKNSCCVHGIIEISNYCHSACSFCGISGENKNITRYRMSQEEILEAAKVAIQEHGFKTLVLQSGQDCGYSIEELAQIIRQIKTNWPALIFISFGEVGLDNLKILYDAGARGLLLRFETSNPELYQQVNPGKELASRIAHLKKAYELGYLIITGGLIGLPGQSQEDLLNDILLAKELHAEMYSFGPFISHPQTPLANHPSALAETVLKVIALARIIDVVQAKILVTTALETLDPESRREALLSGANSVMLNVTPLKYRPLYNLYPWRAHESES
;
A
#
# COMPACT_ATOMS: atom_id res chain seq x y z
N MET A 1 0.51 8.16 -9.23
CA MET A 1 1.90 7.82 -9.43
C MET A 1 2.77 8.76 -8.61
N CYS A 2 3.93 8.30 -8.16
CA CYS A 2 4.64 8.97 -7.08
C CYS A 2 6.11 9.18 -7.47
N TYR A 3 6.43 10.36 -7.97
CA TYR A 3 7.80 10.83 -8.06
C TYR A 3 8.07 11.82 -6.93
N ALA A 4 9.26 11.78 -6.36
CA ALA A 4 9.70 12.70 -5.30
C ALA A 4 10.13 14.08 -5.83
N ILE A 5 9.94 14.34 -7.13
CA ILE A 5 10.30 15.58 -7.81
C ILE A 5 9.05 16.30 -8.32
N PRO A 6 9.06 17.64 -8.47
CA PRO A 6 7.98 18.36 -9.11
C PRO A 6 7.90 18.04 -10.60
N GLY A 7 6.69 17.97 -11.14
CA GLY A 7 6.45 17.82 -12.57
C GLY A 7 5.76 19.05 -13.16
N LYS A 8 5.97 19.29 -14.45
CA LYS A 8 5.38 20.41 -15.18
C LYS A 8 4.03 20.05 -15.75
N ILE A 9 3.02 20.88 -15.57
CA ILE A 9 1.69 20.69 -16.19
C ILE A 9 1.78 20.97 -17.70
N GLU A 10 1.45 19.98 -18.52
CA GLU A 10 1.36 20.11 -19.97
C GLU A 10 -0.06 20.42 -20.47
N SER A 11 -1.07 19.84 -19.81
CA SER A 11 -2.46 20.07 -20.16
C SER A 11 -3.38 19.94 -18.94
N ILE A 12 -4.51 20.61 -19.00
CA ILE A 12 -5.58 20.56 -17.99
C ILE A 12 -6.88 20.25 -18.73
N GLN A 13 -7.59 19.20 -18.29
CA GLN A 13 -8.90 18.81 -18.80
C GLN A 13 -9.83 18.59 -17.60
N GLU A 14 -10.75 19.50 -17.37
CA GLU A 14 -11.63 19.51 -16.19
C GLU A 14 -10.84 19.36 -14.89
N LYS A 15 -11.04 18.24 -14.18
CA LYS A 15 -10.34 17.91 -12.94
C LYS A 15 -9.10 17.00 -13.15
N THR A 16 -8.62 16.86 -14.39
CA THR A 16 -7.44 16.03 -14.69
C THR A 16 -6.33 16.91 -15.26
N VAL A 17 -5.13 16.79 -14.70
CA VAL A 17 -3.92 17.41 -15.23
C VAL A 17 -2.97 16.33 -15.77
N VAL A 18 -2.31 16.62 -16.89
CA VAL A 18 -1.20 15.82 -17.40
C VAL A 18 0.09 16.50 -16.97
N VAL A 19 0.93 15.75 -16.27
CA VAL A 19 2.17 16.21 -15.65
C VAL A 19 3.34 15.55 -16.33
N ASP A 20 4.31 16.32 -16.78
CA ASP A 20 5.56 15.86 -17.40
C ASP A 20 6.70 15.79 -16.36
N TYR A 21 7.38 14.65 -16.33
CA TYR A 21 8.58 14.38 -15.53
C TYR A 21 9.72 13.99 -16.45
N PHE A 22 10.43 14.98 -16.99
CA PHE A 22 11.53 14.77 -17.94
C PHE A 22 11.15 13.94 -19.17
N GLY A 23 9.96 14.18 -19.75
CA GLY A 23 9.43 13.46 -20.91
C GLY A 23 8.47 12.31 -20.57
N GLU A 24 8.38 11.93 -19.31
CA GLU A 24 7.41 10.95 -18.85
C GLU A 24 6.11 11.60 -18.38
N LYS A 25 5.02 11.35 -19.13
CA LYS A 25 3.72 11.99 -18.90
C LYS A 25 2.83 11.15 -17.99
N ARG A 26 2.22 11.80 -17.01
CA ARG A 26 1.35 11.15 -16.01
C ARG A 26 0.10 11.98 -15.75
N LYS A 27 -1.03 11.31 -15.52
CA LYS A 27 -2.29 11.95 -15.15
C LYS A 27 -2.41 12.07 -13.63
N ALA A 28 -2.96 13.19 -13.16
CA ALA A 28 -3.33 13.40 -11.77
C ALA A 28 -4.70 14.09 -11.69
N HIS A 29 -5.49 13.73 -10.68
CA HIS A 29 -6.72 14.42 -10.34
C HIS A 29 -6.37 15.74 -9.65
N ASN A 30 -7.03 16.81 -10.06
CA ASN A 30 -6.78 18.14 -9.55
C ASN A 30 -7.91 18.62 -8.63
N GLU A 31 -7.56 18.91 -7.40
CA GLU A 31 -8.41 19.60 -6.41
C GLU A 31 -7.83 20.95 -6.01
N LEU A 32 -6.73 21.39 -6.64
CA LEU A 32 -6.11 22.69 -6.37
C LEU A 32 -6.73 23.76 -7.25
N GLU A 33 -6.92 24.93 -6.68
CA GLU A 33 -7.38 26.12 -7.43
C GLU A 33 -6.22 26.83 -8.11
N GLY A 34 -6.50 27.54 -9.22
CA GLY A 34 -5.55 28.44 -9.88
C GLY A 34 -4.36 27.76 -10.56
N LEU A 35 -4.48 26.47 -10.94
CA LEU A 35 -3.47 25.81 -11.77
C LEU A 35 -3.60 26.24 -13.24
N SER A 36 -2.44 26.40 -13.88
CA SER A 36 -2.30 26.72 -15.30
C SER A 36 -1.31 25.79 -15.99
N VAL A 37 -1.44 25.65 -17.30
CA VAL A 37 -0.43 24.96 -18.12
C VAL A 37 0.91 25.67 -17.96
N GLY A 38 1.96 24.90 -17.72
CA GLY A 38 3.30 25.42 -17.44
C GLY A 38 3.65 25.51 -15.94
N ASP A 39 2.66 25.44 -15.05
CA ASP A 39 2.91 25.35 -13.60
C ASP A 39 3.61 24.05 -13.22
N TYR A 40 4.34 24.10 -12.11
CA TYR A 40 4.96 22.92 -11.51
C TYR A 40 4.19 22.48 -10.26
N ILE A 41 3.98 21.16 -10.15
CA ILE A 41 3.27 20.57 -9.00
C ILE A 41 3.98 19.31 -8.47
N TYR A 42 3.79 19.04 -7.20
CA TYR A 42 3.90 17.68 -6.69
C TYR A 42 2.60 16.92 -6.91
N ALA A 43 2.70 15.70 -7.43
CA ALA A 43 1.57 14.77 -7.53
C ALA A 43 1.90 13.44 -6.84
N GLN A 44 0.97 12.94 -6.03
CA GLN A 44 1.12 11.71 -5.26
C GLN A 44 -0.19 10.92 -5.29
N GLY A 45 -0.11 9.58 -5.38
CA GLY A 45 -1.31 8.74 -5.42
C GLY A 45 -2.29 9.04 -6.57
N GLY A 46 -1.85 9.74 -7.62
CA GLY A 46 -2.74 10.20 -8.69
C GLY A 46 -3.46 11.52 -8.39
N PHE A 47 -3.09 12.24 -7.33
CA PHE A 47 -3.63 13.58 -6.99
C PHE A 47 -2.56 14.66 -7.10
N ALA A 48 -2.95 15.84 -7.57
CA ALA A 48 -2.17 17.06 -7.42
C ALA A 48 -2.17 17.48 -5.95
N ILE A 49 -0.99 17.61 -5.34
CA ILE A 49 -0.85 17.86 -3.90
C ILE A 49 -0.52 19.31 -3.59
N GLN A 50 0.38 19.90 -4.39
CA GLN A 50 0.90 21.24 -4.13
C GLN A 50 1.41 21.88 -5.42
N LYS A 51 1.11 23.17 -5.64
CA LYS A 51 1.79 24.01 -6.64
C LYS A 51 3.13 24.48 -6.08
N ILE A 52 4.16 24.42 -6.91
CA ILE A 52 5.53 24.80 -6.54
C ILE A 52 5.93 26.05 -7.31
N PRO A 53 6.55 27.05 -6.65
CA PRO A 53 7.11 28.21 -7.32
C PRO A 53 8.11 27.81 -8.41
N LEU A 54 8.11 28.53 -9.54
CA LEU A 54 8.91 28.20 -10.72
C LEU A 54 10.41 28.06 -10.41
N ASP A 55 10.96 29.00 -9.63
CA ASP A 55 12.39 29.00 -9.33
C ASP A 55 12.78 27.85 -8.37
N GLU A 56 11.91 27.55 -7.41
CA GLU A 56 12.06 26.39 -6.52
C GLU A 56 12.01 25.08 -7.32
N ALA A 57 11.01 24.92 -8.17
CA ALA A 57 10.86 23.75 -9.02
C ALA A 57 12.08 23.53 -9.93
N LYS A 58 12.58 24.59 -10.57
CA LYS A 58 13.78 24.53 -11.41
C LYS A 58 15.02 24.14 -10.61
N SER A 59 15.19 24.67 -9.41
CA SER A 59 16.31 24.35 -8.53
C SER A 59 16.29 22.89 -8.12
N ILE A 60 15.14 22.37 -7.71
CA ILE A 60 14.95 20.94 -7.38
C ILE A 60 15.26 20.06 -8.60
N LEU A 61 14.67 20.38 -9.76
CA LEU A 61 14.84 19.58 -10.97
C LEU A 61 16.29 19.60 -11.49
N ALA A 62 17.03 20.71 -11.33
CA ALA A 62 18.43 20.80 -11.71
C ALA A 62 19.30 19.83 -10.89
N VAL A 63 19.05 19.73 -9.58
CA VAL A 63 19.77 18.80 -8.67
C VAL A 63 19.42 17.34 -8.97
N TRP A 64 18.15 17.06 -9.22
CA TRP A 64 17.67 15.68 -9.34
C TRP A 64 17.73 15.08 -10.75
N LYS A 65 18.02 15.87 -11.77
CA LYS A 65 17.96 15.43 -13.17
C LYS A 65 18.90 14.27 -13.47
N GLU A 66 20.15 14.39 -13.08
CA GLU A 66 21.16 13.35 -13.33
C GLU A 66 20.79 12.06 -12.59
N THR A 67 20.54 12.16 -11.29
CA THR A 67 20.14 11.03 -10.44
C THR A 67 18.84 10.37 -10.95
N PHE A 68 17.89 11.13 -11.48
CA PHE A 68 16.65 10.58 -12.05
C PHE A 68 16.95 9.63 -13.22
N PHE A 69 17.83 10.02 -14.14
CA PHE A 69 18.19 9.20 -15.29
C PHE A 69 19.10 8.03 -14.91
N GLU A 70 20.04 8.20 -13.99
CA GLU A 70 20.85 7.11 -13.45
C GLU A 70 20.00 6.03 -12.81
N LEU A 71 19.06 6.41 -11.94
CA LEU A 71 18.11 5.47 -11.32
C LEU A 71 17.23 4.77 -12.36
N GLN A 72 16.82 5.47 -13.41
CA GLN A 72 16.05 4.90 -14.50
C GLN A 72 16.86 3.84 -15.27
N GLU A 73 18.14 4.10 -15.53
CA GLU A 73 19.02 3.15 -16.20
C GLU A 73 19.28 1.90 -15.35
N VAL A 74 19.57 2.09 -14.05
CA VAL A 74 19.74 0.99 -13.09
C VAL A 74 18.47 0.13 -13.03
N ASP A 75 17.30 0.77 -12.97
CA ASP A 75 16.01 0.06 -12.96
C ASP A 75 15.77 -0.74 -14.22
N LEU A 76 16.10 -0.19 -15.39
CA LEU A 76 16.05 -0.90 -16.67
C LEU A 76 16.95 -2.15 -16.68
N GLN A 77 18.16 -2.06 -16.13
CA GLN A 77 19.09 -3.19 -16.03
C GLN A 77 18.55 -4.28 -15.10
N LEU A 78 18.05 -3.90 -13.91
CA LEU A 78 17.50 -4.82 -12.91
C LEU A 78 16.23 -5.53 -13.37
N SER A 79 15.50 -4.97 -14.32
CA SER A 79 14.22 -5.51 -14.82
C SER A 79 14.36 -6.33 -16.12
N ARG A 80 15.54 -6.52 -16.69
CA ARG A 80 15.75 -7.30 -17.93
C ARG A 80 15.37 -8.77 -17.73
N LEU A 81 14.76 -9.35 -18.77
CA LEU A 81 14.42 -10.78 -18.84
C LEU A 81 15.62 -11.56 -19.42
N ASP A 82 16.69 -11.68 -18.65
CA ASP A 82 17.98 -12.25 -19.06
C ASP A 82 18.34 -13.57 -18.34
N LEU A 83 17.38 -14.16 -17.63
CA LEU A 83 17.59 -15.41 -16.90
C LEU A 83 17.52 -16.62 -17.83
N ASN A 84 18.47 -17.54 -17.66
CA ASN A 84 18.40 -18.84 -18.31
C ASN A 84 17.26 -19.67 -17.67
N PRO A 85 16.27 -20.13 -18.46
CA PRO A 85 15.15 -20.91 -17.95
C PRO A 85 15.54 -22.30 -17.39
N GLY A 86 16.71 -22.83 -17.74
CA GLY A 86 17.14 -24.15 -17.27
C GLY A 86 16.15 -25.26 -17.59
N ALA A 87 15.79 -26.05 -16.58
CA ALA A 87 14.85 -27.19 -16.70
C ALA A 87 13.38 -26.82 -16.40
N VAL A 88 13.02 -25.53 -16.42
CA VAL A 88 11.63 -25.08 -16.19
C VAL A 88 10.69 -25.59 -17.28
N SER A 89 9.47 -25.98 -16.90
CA SER A 89 8.51 -26.55 -17.83
C SER A 89 8.13 -25.60 -18.97
N GLY A 90 7.98 -26.12 -20.18
CA GLY A 90 7.61 -25.32 -21.34
C GLY A 90 6.20 -24.69 -21.22
N GLU A 91 5.28 -25.30 -20.43
CA GLU A 91 3.97 -24.71 -20.13
C GLU A 91 4.14 -23.45 -19.29
N PHE A 92 4.95 -23.51 -18.21
CA PHE A 92 5.21 -22.38 -17.32
C PHE A 92 5.84 -21.20 -18.09
N LEU A 93 6.84 -21.48 -18.93
CA LEU A 93 7.49 -20.46 -19.76
C LEU A 93 6.51 -19.78 -20.72
N LYS A 94 5.64 -20.55 -21.40
CA LYS A 94 4.60 -19.97 -22.28
C LYS A 94 3.64 -19.05 -21.54
N ILE A 95 3.32 -19.37 -20.27
CA ILE A 95 2.46 -18.52 -19.44
C ILE A 95 3.18 -17.21 -19.11
N LEU A 96 4.48 -17.26 -18.74
CA LEU A 96 5.27 -16.06 -18.49
C LEU A 96 5.46 -15.19 -19.72
N ASP A 97 5.70 -15.78 -20.89
CA ASP A 97 5.80 -15.06 -22.17
C ASP A 97 4.48 -14.33 -22.47
N LYS A 98 3.35 -15.02 -22.33
CA LYS A 98 2.01 -14.44 -22.47
C LYS A 98 1.79 -13.25 -21.54
N ALA A 99 2.22 -13.35 -20.27
CA ALA A 99 2.16 -12.25 -19.31
C ALA A 99 3.07 -11.08 -19.72
N ALA A 100 4.32 -11.33 -20.12
CA ALA A 100 5.28 -10.32 -20.54
C ALA A 100 4.81 -9.53 -21.78
N GLU A 101 4.07 -10.17 -22.68
CA GLU A 101 3.39 -9.54 -23.82
C GLU A 101 2.18 -8.67 -23.39
N GLY A 102 1.75 -8.74 -22.14
CA GLY A 102 0.60 -7.99 -21.62
C GLY A 102 -0.75 -8.64 -21.94
N ARG A 103 -0.76 -9.91 -22.30
CA ARG A 103 -1.99 -10.67 -22.55
C ARG A 103 -2.57 -11.21 -21.26
N GLU A 104 -3.89 -11.15 -21.12
CA GLU A 104 -4.59 -11.63 -19.93
C GLU A 104 -4.41 -13.15 -19.75
N LEU A 105 -4.11 -13.57 -18.52
CA LEU A 105 -4.00 -14.97 -18.15
C LEU A 105 -5.36 -15.51 -17.69
N SER A 106 -5.67 -16.74 -18.12
CA SER A 106 -6.83 -17.47 -17.63
C SER A 106 -6.63 -17.89 -16.17
N ARG A 107 -7.73 -18.16 -15.45
CA ARG A 107 -7.69 -18.69 -14.09
C ARG A 107 -6.82 -19.95 -13.97
N ARG A 108 -6.86 -20.85 -14.98
CA ARG A 108 -6.03 -22.06 -15.02
C ARG A 108 -4.53 -21.71 -15.05
N GLU A 109 -4.14 -20.77 -15.89
CA GLU A 109 -2.74 -20.32 -16.01
C GLU A 109 -2.28 -19.65 -14.69
N LEU A 110 -3.12 -18.84 -14.07
CA LEU A 110 -2.83 -18.23 -12.76
C LEU A 110 -2.66 -19.29 -11.67
N LEU A 111 -3.46 -20.36 -11.68
CA LEU A 111 -3.32 -21.49 -10.75
C LEU A 111 -2.01 -22.26 -10.95
N VAL A 112 -1.50 -22.37 -12.17
CA VAL A 112 -0.17 -22.94 -12.45
C VAL A 112 0.90 -22.07 -11.78
N LEU A 113 0.84 -20.75 -11.96
CA LEU A 113 1.84 -19.84 -11.38
C LEU A 113 1.82 -19.83 -9.84
N ILE A 114 0.63 -19.78 -9.22
CA ILE A 114 0.55 -19.69 -7.75
C ILE A 114 0.95 -21.00 -7.06
N LYS A 115 0.76 -22.14 -7.70
CA LYS A 115 1.12 -23.47 -7.18
C LYS A 115 2.60 -23.81 -7.37
N GLU A 116 3.34 -23.03 -8.17
CA GLU A 116 4.75 -23.32 -8.45
C GLU A 116 5.61 -23.26 -7.18
N LYS A 117 6.58 -24.20 -7.10
CA LYS A 117 7.52 -24.34 -5.97
C LYS A 117 8.98 -24.42 -6.40
N ASP A 118 9.24 -24.66 -7.70
CA ASP A 118 10.61 -24.69 -8.20
C ASP A 118 11.26 -23.30 -8.10
N LYS A 119 12.42 -23.24 -7.46
CA LYS A 119 13.12 -21.97 -7.19
C LYS A 119 13.55 -21.22 -8.47
N THR A 120 13.86 -21.97 -9.55
CA THR A 120 14.24 -21.37 -10.85
C THR A 120 13.01 -20.77 -11.51
N ALA A 121 11.90 -21.49 -11.51
CA ALA A 121 10.62 -21.01 -12.01
C ALA A 121 10.13 -19.78 -11.25
N LEU A 122 10.25 -19.77 -9.90
CA LEU A 122 9.90 -18.60 -9.08
C LEU A 122 10.76 -17.38 -9.40
N LYS A 123 12.08 -17.54 -9.62
CA LYS A 123 12.94 -16.44 -10.04
C LYS A 123 12.49 -15.84 -11.37
N LEU A 124 12.09 -16.68 -12.34
CA LEU A 124 11.56 -16.22 -13.63
C LEU A 124 10.23 -15.47 -13.42
N LEU A 125 9.35 -15.97 -12.57
CA LEU A 125 8.10 -15.29 -12.21
C LEU A 125 8.35 -13.90 -11.65
N PHE A 126 9.25 -13.78 -10.66
CA PHE A 126 9.61 -12.51 -10.04
C PHE A 126 10.22 -11.53 -11.05
N LYS A 127 11.13 -12.00 -11.90
CA LYS A 127 11.71 -11.18 -12.98
C LYS A 127 10.64 -10.71 -13.97
N THR A 128 9.71 -11.57 -14.36
CA THR A 128 8.61 -11.20 -15.27
C THR A 128 7.73 -10.12 -14.64
N ALA A 129 7.38 -10.25 -13.35
CA ALA A 129 6.62 -9.25 -12.63
C ALA A 129 7.37 -7.92 -12.52
N ASN A 130 8.68 -7.95 -12.25
CA ASN A 130 9.51 -6.75 -12.21
C ASN A 130 9.64 -6.07 -13.58
N PHE A 131 9.78 -6.86 -14.65
CA PHE A 131 9.75 -6.34 -16.02
C PHE A 131 8.44 -5.61 -16.33
N LEU A 132 7.30 -6.19 -15.97
CA LEU A 132 5.99 -5.56 -16.15
C LEU A 132 5.85 -4.28 -15.30
N ARG A 133 6.32 -4.28 -14.05
CA ARG A 133 6.37 -3.11 -13.21
C ARG A 133 7.20 -2.00 -13.86
N GLN A 134 8.41 -2.30 -14.32
CA GLN A 134 9.28 -1.32 -14.96
C GLN A 134 8.67 -0.77 -16.25
N LYS A 135 8.16 -1.65 -17.13
CA LYS A 135 7.52 -1.28 -18.40
C LYS A 135 6.39 -0.25 -18.18
N GLN A 136 5.56 -0.42 -17.15
CA GLN A 136 4.37 0.39 -16.89
C GLN A 136 4.62 1.57 -15.95
N HIS A 137 5.39 1.35 -14.90
CA HIS A 137 5.56 2.32 -13.82
C HIS A 137 6.94 2.99 -13.79
N LYS A 138 7.88 2.51 -14.63
CA LYS A 138 9.27 2.97 -14.63
C LYS A 138 9.87 2.83 -13.21
N ASN A 139 10.73 3.75 -12.81
CA ASN A 139 11.34 3.78 -11.47
C ASN A 139 10.47 4.49 -10.41
N SER A 140 9.16 4.68 -10.66
CA SER A 140 8.30 5.33 -9.69
C SER A 140 7.97 4.41 -8.51
N CYS A 141 8.15 4.92 -7.30
CA CYS A 141 7.78 4.26 -6.05
C CYS A 141 6.93 5.20 -5.18
N CYS A 142 5.82 4.69 -4.66
CA CYS A 142 4.99 5.46 -3.74
C CYS A 142 5.47 5.25 -2.30
N VAL A 143 5.82 6.35 -1.63
CA VAL A 143 6.25 6.34 -0.23
C VAL A 143 5.20 7.06 0.62
N HIS A 144 4.72 6.40 1.68
CA HIS A 144 3.69 6.90 2.57
C HIS A 144 4.19 6.91 4.01
N GLY A 145 3.92 7.99 4.75
CA GLY A 145 4.17 8.04 6.19
C GLY A 145 2.97 7.47 6.96
N ILE A 146 3.19 6.57 7.92
CA ILE A 146 2.13 6.08 8.82
C ILE A 146 2.28 6.73 10.18
N ILE A 147 1.18 7.29 10.69
CA ILE A 147 1.04 7.75 12.07
C ILE A 147 0.02 6.84 12.76
N GLU A 148 0.48 6.05 13.71
CA GLU A 148 -0.32 5.13 14.51
C GLU A 148 -0.91 5.88 15.70
N ILE A 149 -2.11 6.46 15.53
CA ILE A 149 -2.68 7.43 16.50
C ILE A 149 -3.26 6.79 17.75
N SER A 150 -3.62 5.50 17.70
CA SER A 150 -4.15 4.76 18.86
C SER A 150 -4.02 3.25 18.66
N ASN A 151 -3.69 2.52 19.73
CA ASN A 151 -3.72 1.06 19.76
C ASN A 151 -4.96 0.49 20.47
N TYR A 152 -5.93 1.31 20.84
CA TYR A 152 -7.22 0.81 21.29
C TYR A 152 -7.97 0.15 20.13
N CYS A 153 -8.58 -1.00 20.39
CA CYS A 153 -9.39 -1.72 19.41
C CYS A 153 -10.49 -2.51 20.11
N HIS A 154 -11.70 -2.51 19.60
CA HIS A 154 -12.78 -3.34 20.12
C HIS A 154 -12.98 -4.63 19.32
N SER A 155 -12.20 -4.83 18.24
CA SER A 155 -12.29 -6.04 17.41
C SER A 155 -11.53 -7.20 18.06
N ALA A 156 -12.05 -8.42 17.91
CA ALA A 156 -11.51 -9.66 18.45
C ALA A 156 -10.67 -10.46 17.45
N CYS A 157 -9.92 -9.77 16.56
CA CYS A 157 -9.13 -10.45 15.52
C CYS A 157 -8.10 -11.40 16.14
N SER A 158 -8.17 -12.69 15.76
CA SER A 158 -7.39 -13.78 16.38
C SER A 158 -5.88 -13.72 16.10
N PHE A 159 -5.45 -12.84 15.20
CA PHE A 159 -4.05 -12.70 14.78
C PHE A 159 -3.39 -11.41 15.28
N CYS A 160 -4.15 -10.47 15.82
CA CYS A 160 -3.69 -9.08 16.01
C CYS A 160 -3.31 -8.81 17.47
N GLY A 161 -2.07 -8.38 17.71
CA GLY A 161 -1.57 -8.08 19.05
C GLY A 161 -2.31 -6.93 19.75
N ILE A 162 -2.91 -5.99 18.99
CA ILE A 162 -3.74 -4.91 19.56
C ILE A 162 -5.24 -5.27 19.61
N SER A 163 -5.61 -6.54 19.40
CA SER A 163 -6.99 -7.03 19.55
C SER A 163 -7.62 -6.55 20.87
N GLY A 164 -8.91 -6.28 20.86
CA GLY A 164 -9.68 -5.92 22.06
C GLY A 164 -9.66 -6.99 23.13
N GLU A 165 -9.44 -8.25 22.74
CA GLU A 165 -9.31 -9.38 23.65
C GLU A 165 -7.94 -9.46 24.32
N ASN A 166 -6.90 -8.82 23.76
CA ASN A 166 -5.58 -8.78 24.40
C ASN A 166 -5.58 -7.74 25.55
N LYS A 167 -5.60 -8.24 26.78
CA LYS A 167 -5.59 -7.42 28.01
C LYS A 167 -4.17 -7.14 28.53
N ASN A 168 -3.15 -7.73 27.89
CA ASN A 168 -1.77 -7.69 28.39
C ASN A 168 -0.89 -6.67 27.65
N ILE A 169 -1.48 -5.63 27.10
CA ILE A 169 -0.75 -4.57 26.40
C ILE A 169 -1.02 -3.20 27.02
N THR A 170 -0.03 -2.34 26.96
CA THR A 170 -0.19 -0.93 27.32
C THR A 170 -0.94 -0.20 26.20
N ARG A 171 -2.12 0.32 26.53
CA ARG A 171 -2.95 1.10 25.58
C ARG A 171 -2.56 2.56 25.58
N TYR A 172 -2.60 3.17 24.40
CA TYR A 172 -2.43 4.61 24.24
C TYR A 172 -3.42 5.18 23.22
N ARG A 173 -3.66 6.46 23.33
CA ARG A 173 -4.37 7.31 22.38
C ARG A 173 -3.65 8.65 22.35
N MET A 174 -3.23 9.10 21.18
CA MET A 174 -2.60 10.40 20.99
C MET A 174 -3.65 11.52 21.14
N SER A 175 -3.27 12.65 21.69
CA SER A 175 -4.12 13.83 21.63
C SER A 175 -4.15 14.41 20.21
N GLN A 176 -5.11 15.30 19.94
CA GLN A 176 -5.19 16.01 18.67
C GLN A 176 -3.90 16.78 18.37
N GLU A 177 -3.33 17.46 19.38
CA GLU A 177 -2.08 18.22 19.27
C GLU A 177 -0.90 17.32 18.91
N GLU A 178 -0.81 16.14 19.54
CA GLU A 178 0.25 15.17 19.25
C GLU A 178 0.16 14.61 17.82
N ILE A 179 -1.08 14.38 17.32
CA ILE A 179 -1.30 13.92 15.94
C ILE A 179 -0.90 15.03 14.94
N LEU A 180 -1.27 16.27 15.21
CA LEU A 180 -0.93 17.41 14.36
C LEU A 180 0.57 17.67 14.34
N GLU A 181 1.27 17.59 15.47
CA GLU A 181 2.72 17.76 15.53
C GLU A 181 3.43 16.60 14.78
N ALA A 182 2.97 15.36 14.95
CA ALA A 182 3.51 14.23 14.19
C ALA A 182 3.31 14.39 12.66
N ALA A 183 2.15 14.89 12.24
CA ALA A 183 1.86 15.18 10.84
C ALA A 183 2.75 16.32 10.30
N LYS A 184 2.95 17.38 11.09
CA LYS A 184 3.84 18.49 10.74
C LYS A 184 5.28 18.01 10.52
N VAL A 185 5.85 17.26 11.47
CA VAL A 185 7.20 16.69 11.36
C VAL A 185 7.31 15.81 10.11
N ALA A 186 6.35 14.90 9.90
CA ALA A 186 6.35 14.04 8.72
C ALA A 186 6.34 14.82 7.40
N ILE A 187 5.55 15.89 7.29
CA ILE A 187 5.40 16.66 6.06
C ILE A 187 6.54 17.66 5.86
N GLN A 188 6.87 18.44 6.89
CA GLN A 188 7.80 19.56 6.78
C GLN A 188 9.27 19.13 6.93
N GLU A 189 9.57 18.20 7.85
CA GLU A 189 10.94 17.80 8.12
C GLU A 189 11.36 16.57 7.27
N HIS A 190 10.43 15.60 7.09
CA HIS A 190 10.72 14.38 6.33
C HIS A 190 10.16 14.42 4.89
N GLY A 191 9.43 15.45 4.48
CA GLY A 191 8.99 15.66 3.11
C GLY A 191 7.89 14.74 2.61
N PHE A 192 7.19 14.00 3.50
CA PHE A 192 6.09 13.13 3.10
C PHE A 192 4.96 13.93 2.45
N LYS A 193 4.45 13.44 1.32
CA LYS A 193 3.31 14.01 0.59
C LYS A 193 2.03 13.20 0.78
N THR A 194 2.13 12.03 1.41
CA THR A 194 0.99 11.18 1.77
C THR A 194 1.15 10.68 3.19
N LEU A 195 0.12 10.82 4.01
CA LEU A 195 0.06 10.28 5.35
C LEU A 195 -1.09 9.28 5.48
N VAL A 196 -0.84 8.19 6.20
CA VAL A 196 -1.83 7.23 6.66
C VAL A 196 -2.05 7.46 8.15
N LEU A 197 -3.22 7.92 8.54
CA LEU A 197 -3.63 7.95 9.94
C LEU A 197 -4.22 6.58 10.28
N GLN A 198 -3.57 5.87 11.18
CA GLN A 198 -3.91 4.48 11.50
C GLN A 198 -4.23 4.31 12.99
N SER A 199 -5.26 3.53 13.28
CA SER A 199 -5.57 3.07 14.64
C SER A 199 -6.13 1.66 14.63
N GLY A 200 -6.28 1.07 15.81
CA GLY A 200 -7.29 0.03 15.97
C GLY A 200 -8.69 0.60 15.73
N GLN A 201 -9.70 -0.24 15.76
CA GLN A 201 -11.10 0.23 15.71
C GLN A 201 -11.44 0.82 17.08
N ASP A 202 -11.05 2.08 17.26
CA ASP A 202 -11.08 2.81 18.53
C ASP A 202 -12.33 3.68 18.64
N CYS A 203 -13.22 3.35 19.59
CA CYS A 203 -14.43 4.13 19.87
C CYS A 203 -14.16 5.35 20.75
N GLY A 204 -12.93 5.63 21.15
CA GLY A 204 -12.58 6.77 21.99
C GLY A 204 -12.33 8.06 21.23
N TYR A 205 -12.24 8.00 19.89
CA TYR A 205 -12.38 9.17 19.03
C TYR A 205 -13.78 9.19 18.45
N SER A 206 -14.45 10.32 18.51
CA SER A 206 -15.65 10.56 17.70
C SER A 206 -15.27 10.78 16.22
N ILE A 207 -16.22 10.58 15.34
CA ILE A 207 -16.01 10.84 13.90
C ILE A 207 -15.74 12.32 13.64
N GLU A 208 -16.37 13.21 14.39
CA GLU A 208 -16.18 14.66 14.32
C GLU A 208 -14.76 15.06 14.73
N GLU A 209 -14.20 14.46 15.77
CA GLU A 209 -12.79 14.68 16.17
C GLU A 209 -11.83 14.21 15.08
N LEU A 210 -12.01 13.02 14.53
CA LEU A 210 -11.19 12.53 13.42
C LEU A 210 -11.31 13.42 12.17
N ALA A 211 -12.52 13.86 11.85
CA ALA A 211 -12.77 14.79 10.75
C ALA A 211 -12.10 16.16 10.98
N GLN A 212 -12.12 16.65 12.22
CA GLN A 212 -11.45 17.91 12.60
C GLN A 212 -9.93 17.80 12.45
N ILE A 213 -9.32 16.70 12.90
CA ILE A 213 -7.89 16.41 12.74
C ILE A 213 -7.51 16.42 11.26
N ILE A 214 -8.28 15.71 10.41
CA ILE A 214 -8.04 15.66 8.97
C ILE A 214 -8.13 17.05 8.34
N ARG A 215 -9.17 17.83 8.66
CA ARG A 215 -9.33 19.21 8.17
C ARG A 215 -8.15 20.10 8.57
N GLN A 216 -7.69 20.00 9.81
CA GLN A 216 -6.56 20.80 10.30
C GLN A 216 -5.25 20.42 9.59
N ILE A 217 -4.98 19.13 9.36
CA ILE A 217 -3.82 18.70 8.58
C ILE A 217 -3.91 19.28 7.16
N LYS A 218 -5.07 19.16 6.50
CA LYS A 218 -5.27 19.65 5.13
C LYS A 218 -5.16 21.17 5.00
N THR A 219 -5.61 21.90 6.02
CA THR A 219 -5.54 23.39 6.04
C THR A 219 -4.10 23.87 6.22
N ASN A 220 -3.33 23.18 7.06
CA ASN A 220 -1.99 23.65 7.44
C ASN A 220 -0.90 23.14 6.47
N TRP A 221 -1.09 21.96 5.87
CA TRP A 221 -0.03 21.34 5.07
C TRP A 221 -0.57 20.63 3.81
N PRO A 222 0.17 20.72 2.69
CA PRO A 222 -0.20 20.05 1.45
C PRO A 222 0.16 18.55 1.55
N ALA A 223 -0.83 17.72 1.90
CA ALA A 223 -0.67 16.28 1.96
C ALA A 223 -1.94 15.54 1.53
N LEU A 224 -1.76 14.34 0.98
CA LEU A 224 -2.81 13.38 0.72
C LEU A 224 -3.03 12.55 1.98
N ILE A 225 -4.26 12.49 2.49
CA ILE A 225 -4.57 11.78 3.74
C ILE A 225 -5.30 10.49 3.44
N PHE A 226 -4.75 9.40 3.93
CA PHE A 226 -5.37 8.08 3.97
C PHE A 226 -5.78 7.77 5.40
N ILE A 227 -6.91 7.06 5.56
CA ILE A 227 -7.41 6.62 6.87
C ILE A 227 -7.37 5.10 6.97
N SER A 228 -7.07 4.60 8.17
CA SER A 228 -7.03 3.17 8.51
C SER A 228 -7.56 2.97 9.94
N PHE A 229 -8.87 3.16 10.13
CA PHE A 229 -9.55 3.13 11.44
C PHE A 229 -10.48 1.92 11.60
N GLY A 230 -10.36 0.91 10.70
CA GLY A 230 -11.28 -0.21 10.64
C GLY A 230 -12.61 0.16 9.99
N GLU A 231 -13.67 -0.52 10.40
CA GLU A 231 -15.04 -0.29 9.91
C GLU A 231 -15.70 0.84 10.69
N VAL A 232 -15.59 2.06 10.19
CA VAL A 232 -16.07 3.28 10.84
C VAL A 232 -17.58 3.52 10.70
N GLY A 233 -18.27 2.70 9.87
CA GLY A 233 -19.67 2.91 9.49
C GLY A 233 -19.79 3.60 8.12
N LEU A 234 -20.80 3.17 7.34
CA LEU A 234 -20.93 3.59 5.93
C LEU A 234 -21.18 5.10 5.78
N ASP A 235 -21.98 5.69 6.66
CA ASP A 235 -22.29 7.13 6.63
C ASP A 235 -21.09 7.97 7.07
N ASN A 236 -20.31 7.46 8.01
CA ASN A 236 -19.14 8.14 8.54
C ASN A 236 -18.00 8.26 7.50
N LEU A 237 -17.93 7.36 6.52
CA LEU A 237 -17.01 7.47 5.40
C LEU A 237 -17.18 8.79 4.65
N LYS A 238 -18.44 9.23 4.46
CA LYS A 238 -18.71 10.52 3.79
C LYS A 238 -18.20 11.71 4.61
N ILE A 239 -18.39 11.71 5.93
CA ILE A 239 -17.92 12.77 6.82
C ILE A 239 -16.39 12.91 6.73
N LEU A 240 -15.67 11.79 6.76
CA LEU A 240 -14.21 11.78 6.67
C LEU A 240 -13.71 12.18 5.26
N TYR A 241 -14.45 11.80 4.20
CA TYR A 241 -14.14 12.23 2.82
C TYR A 241 -14.31 13.75 2.66
N ASP A 242 -15.42 14.29 3.16
CA ASP A 242 -15.71 15.73 3.13
C ASP A 242 -14.69 16.53 3.98
N ALA A 243 -14.11 15.91 4.99
CA ALA A 243 -13.03 16.48 5.79
C ALA A 243 -11.67 16.51 5.05
N GLY A 244 -11.52 15.78 3.95
CA GLY A 244 -10.33 15.78 3.11
C GLY A 244 -9.55 14.45 3.06
N ALA A 245 -10.05 13.37 3.67
CA ALA A 245 -9.51 12.03 3.44
C ALA A 245 -9.75 11.61 1.98
N ARG A 246 -8.76 10.99 1.35
CA ARG A 246 -8.82 10.55 -0.05
C ARG A 246 -8.45 9.09 -0.25
N GLY A 247 -7.97 8.38 0.76
CA GLY A 247 -7.71 6.96 0.69
C GLY A 247 -8.25 6.23 1.91
N LEU A 248 -8.77 5.02 1.69
CA LEU A 248 -9.19 4.09 2.74
C LEU A 248 -8.28 2.86 2.69
N LEU A 249 -7.52 2.63 3.77
CA LEU A 249 -6.79 1.39 4.00
C LEU A 249 -7.63 0.49 4.92
N LEU A 250 -8.24 -0.52 4.31
CA LEU A 250 -9.06 -1.51 5.02
C LEU A 250 -8.88 -2.87 4.33
N ARG A 251 -8.11 -3.78 4.97
CA ARG A 251 -7.90 -5.11 4.41
C ARG A 251 -9.09 -6.01 4.67
N PHE A 252 -9.51 -6.78 3.66
CA PHE A 252 -10.54 -7.82 3.83
C PHE A 252 -9.99 -9.10 4.47
N GLU A 253 -8.68 -9.24 4.61
CA GLU A 253 -7.86 -10.30 5.21
C GLU A 253 -7.88 -11.62 4.44
N THR A 254 -9.02 -12.11 4.00
CA THR A 254 -9.21 -13.23 3.06
C THR A 254 -10.55 -13.14 2.38
N SER A 255 -10.64 -13.60 1.15
CA SER A 255 -11.88 -13.71 0.36
C SER A 255 -12.71 -14.96 0.73
N ASN A 256 -12.13 -15.88 1.51
CA ASN A 256 -12.82 -17.09 1.99
C ASN A 256 -13.65 -16.75 3.24
N PRO A 257 -15.02 -16.79 3.17
CA PRO A 257 -15.87 -16.37 4.28
C PRO A 257 -15.71 -17.21 5.55
N GLU A 258 -15.46 -18.52 5.40
CA GLU A 258 -15.29 -19.43 6.55
C GLU A 258 -13.97 -19.12 7.27
N LEU A 259 -12.90 -18.94 6.52
CA LEU A 259 -11.60 -18.54 7.06
C LEU A 259 -11.66 -17.14 7.68
N TYR A 260 -12.36 -16.20 7.03
CA TYR A 260 -12.56 -14.87 7.58
C TYR A 260 -13.21 -14.91 8.96
N GLN A 261 -14.27 -15.70 9.12
CA GLN A 261 -15.00 -15.81 10.39
C GLN A 261 -14.15 -16.45 11.49
N GLN A 262 -13.27 -17.40 11.14
CA GLN A 262 -12.33 -18.01 12.09
C GLN A 262 -11.31 -17.00 12.62
N VAL A 263 -10.79 -16.11 11.75
CA VAL A 263 -9.73 -15.15 12.14
C VAL A 263 -10.27 -13.81 12.62
N ASN A 264 -11.54 -13.50 12.33
CA ASN A 264 -12.25 -12.28 12.78
C ASN A 264 -13.58 -12.63 13.47
N PRO A 265 -13.55 -13.25 14.64
CA PRO A 265 -14.75 -13.66 15.35
C PRO A 265 -15.75 -12.51 15.55
N GLY A 266 -17.02 -12.76 15.30
CA GLY A 266 -18.08 -11.78 15.45
C GLY A 266 -18.18 -10.73 14.35
N LYS A 267 -17.42 -10.86 13.26
CA LYS A 267 -17.47 -9.98 12.10
C LYS A 267 -17.80 -10.77 10.83
N GLU A 268 -18.44 -10.08 9.89
CA GLU A 268 -18.82 -10.65 8.60
C GLU A 268 -17.96 -10.04 7.47
N LEU A 269 -17.45 -10.87 6.58
CA LEU A 269 -16.72 -10.43 5.40
C LEU A 269 -17.56 -9.49 4.52
N ALA A 270 -18.86 -9.76 4.43
CA ALA A 270 -19.80 -8.93 3.65
C ALA A 270 -19.85 -7.47 4.15
N SER A 271 -19.81 -7.23 5.46
CA SER A 271 -19.71 -5.87 6.04
C SER A 271 -18.44 -5.16 5.61
N ARG A 272 -17.30 -5.86 5.67
CA ARG A 272 -15.99 -5.35 5.26
C ARG A 272 -15.97 -4.94 3.78
N ILE A 273 -16.52 -5.82 2.91
CA ILE A 273 -16.64 -5.55 1.47
C ILE A 273 -17.59 -4.39 1.21
N ALA A 274 -18.69 -4.27 1.94
CA ALA A 274 -19.62 -3.15 1.82
C ALA A 274 -18.96 -1.80 2.13
N HIS A 275 -18.07 -1.73 3.16
CA HIS A 275 -17.30 -0.52 3.46
C HIS A 275 -16.35 -0.15 2.31
N LEU A 276 -15.65 -1.12 1.72
CA LEU A 276 -14.75 -0.88 0.59
C LEU A 276 -15.50 -0.39 -0.66
N LYS A 277 -16.64 -1.01 -0.99
CA LYS A 277 -17.50 -0.59 -2.10
C LYS A 277 -18.05 0.81 -1.88
N LYS A 278 -18.55 1.10 -0.66
CA LYS A 278 -19.04 2.44 -0.31
C LYS A 278 -17.96 3.51 -0.39
N ALA A 279 -16.76 3.21 0.07
CA ALA A 279 -15.63 4.13 -0.05
C ALA A 279 -15.28 4.42 -1.51
N TYR A 280 -15.24 3.38 -2.37
CA TYR A 280 -15.01 3.55 -3.80
C TYR A 280 -16.07 4.45 -4.45
N GLU A 281 -17.36 4.25 -4.15
CA GLU A 281 -18.48 5.08 -4.62
C GLU A 281 -18.34 6.56 -4.21
N LEU A 282 -17.77 6.82 -3.03
CA LEU A 282 -17.49 8.16 -2.53
C LEU A 282 -16.25 8.81 -3.17
N GLY A 283 -15.44 8.05 -3.93
CA GLY A 283 -14.24 8.53 -4.58
C GLY A 283 -12.93 8.32 -3.79
N TYR A 284 -12.95 7.48 -2.76
CA TYR A 284 -11.71 7.09 -2.08
C TYR A 284 -10.82 6.23 -2.99
N LEU A 285 -9.52 6.43 -2.91
CA LEU A 285 -8.53 5.45 -3.33
C LEU A 285 -8.62 4.24 -2.38
N ILE A 286 -8.80 3.05 -2.92
CA ILE A 286 -8.95 1.84 -2.13
C ILE A 286 -7.59 1.17 -1.92
N ILE A 287 -7.20 1.00 -0.67
CA ILE A 287 -6.04 0.22 -0.26
C ILE A 287 -6.57 -1.01 0.47
N THR A 288 -6.48 -2.18 -0.17
CA THR A 288 -7.00 -3.42 0.40
C THR A 288 -6.15 -4.62 0.03
N GLY A 289 -6.46 -5.76 0.61
CA GLY A 289 -5.74 -7.02 0.46
C GLY A 289 -5.98 -7.91 1.66
N GLY A 290 -5.02 -8.79 1.95
CA GLY A 290 -5.21 -9.80 2.99
C GLY A 290 -3.94 -10.27 3.65
N LEU A 291 -4.12 -11.20 4.57
CA LEU A 291 -3.05 -11.94 5.22
C LEU A 291 -2.71 -13.20 4.41
N ILE A 292 -1.43 -13.48 4.34
CA ILE A 292 -0.87 -14.66 3.68
C ILE A 292 -0.37 -15.62 4.76
N GLY A 293 -0.75 -16.90 4.67
CA GLY A 293 -0.34 -17.93 5.60
C GLY A 293 -1.27 -18.11 6.80
N LEU A 294 -2.54 -17.73 6.67
CA LEU A 294 -3.56 -18.03 7.67
C LEU A 294 -3.77 -19.53 7.82
N PRO A 295 -4.19 -20.01 9.02
CA PRO A 295 -4.52 -21.42 9.25
C PRO A 295 -5.53 -21.94 8.24
N GLY A 296 -5.18 -22.97 7.46
CA GLY A 296 -6.06 -23.57 6.47
C GLY A 296 -6.16 -22.83 5.13
N GLN A 297 -5.49 -21.70 4.95
CA GLN A 297 -5.49 -20.96 3.69
C GLN A 297 -4.82 -21.73 2.56
N SER A 298 -5.52 -21.97 1.48
CA SER A 298 -5.02 -22.64 0.28
C SER A 298 -4.38 -21.67 -0.72
N GLN A 299 -3.64 -22.21 -1.71
CA GLN A 299 -3.13 -21.42 -2.84
C GLN A 299 -4.28 -20.84 -3.68
N GLU A 300 -5.41 -21.49 -3.70
CA GLU A 300 -6.59 -21.00 -4.42
C GLU A 300 -7.27 -19.85 -3.68
N ASP A 301 -7.28 -19.86 -2.34
CA ASP A 301 -7.72 -18.72 -1.54
C ASP A 301 -6.83 -17.49 -1.82
N LEU A 302 -5.51 -17.66 -1.84
CA LEU A 302 -4.58 -16.56 -2.17
C LEU A 302 -4.82 -15.98 -3.57
N LEU A 303 -5.12 -16.82 -4.56
CA LEU A 303 -5.47 -16.33 -5.90
C LEU A 303 -6.81 -15.57 -5.87
N ASN A 304 -7.82 -16.09 -5.17
CA ASN A 304 -9.11 -15.42 -5.02
C ASN A 304 -8.96 -14.09 -4.28
N ASP A 305 -8.07 -14.01 -3.29
CA ASP A 305 -7.76 -12.77 -2.56
C ASP A 305 -7.22 -11.69 -3.52
N ILE A 306 -6.28 -12.05 -4.43
CA ILE A 306 -5.76 -11.11 -5.43
C ILE A 306 -6.87 -10.66 -6.40
N LEU A 307 -7.69 -11.60 -6.86
CA LEU A 307 -8.79 -11.30 -7.79
C LEU A 307 -9.86 -10.43 -7.14
N LEU A 308 -10.19 -10.66 -5.86
CA LEU A 308 -11.12 -9.82 -5.11
C LEU A 308 -10.59 -8.39 -4.94
N ALA A 309 -9.28 -8.22 -4.65
CA ALA A 309 -8.70 -6.89 -4.57
C ALA A 309 -8.85 -6.13 -5.90
N LYS A 310 -8.65 -6.80 -7.04
CA LYS A 310 -8.88 -6.22 -8.38
C LYS A 310 -10.36 -5.87 -8.60
N GLU A 311 -11.28 -6.75 -8.23
CA GLU A 311 -12.74 -6.51 -8.32
C GLU A 311 -13.18 -5.31 -7.49
N LEU A 312 -12.58 -5.11 -6.33
CA LEU A 312 -12.82 -3.99 -5.43
C LEU A 312 -12.12 -2.69 -5.88
N HIS A 313 -11.57 -2.65 -7.09
CA HIS A 313 -10.87 -1.50 -7.65
C HIS A 313 -9.72 -1.01 -6.77
N ALA A 314 -8.96 -1.93 -6.18
CA ALA A 314 -7.84 -1.56 -5.33
C ALA A 314 -6.81 -0.74 -6.11
N GLU A 315 -6.61 0.51 -5.70
CA GLU A 315 -5.53 1.38 -6.17
C GLU A 315 -4.18 0.90 -5.62
N MET A 316 -4.20 0.29 -4.40
CA MET A 316 -3.03 -0.28 -3.77
C MET A 316 -3.36 -1.64 -3.14
N TYR A 317 -2.55 -2.64 -3.50
CA TYR A 317 -2.65 -4.01 -2.98
C TYR A 317 -1.79 -4.14 -1.73
N SER A 318 -2.42 -4.42 -0.59
CA SER A 318 -1.78 -4.57 0.71
C SER A 318 -1.87 -6.02 1.20
N PHE A 319 -1.01 -6.87 0.63
CA PHE A 319 -0.86 -8.26 1.08
C PHE A 319 0.35 -8.37 1.98
N GLY A 320 0.15 -8.87 3.20
CA GLY A 320 1.21 -9.04 4.18
C GLY A 320 1.20 -10.45 4.78
N PRO A 321 2.35 -10.92 5.32
CA PRO A 321 2.40 -12.19 5.99
C PRO A 321 1.57 -12.18 7.28
N PHE A 322 0.95 -13.31 7.59
CA PHE A 322 0.59 -13.62 8.96
C PHE A 322 1.88 -13.84 9.76
N ILE A 323 2.01 -13.14 10.86
CA ILE A 323 3.07 -13.34 11.87
C ILE A 323 2.38 -13.65 13.20
N SER A 324 2.69 -14.81 13.79
CA SER A 324 2.10 -15.20 15.06
C SER A 324 2.48 -14.25 16.19
N HIS A 325 1.48 -13.85 16.99
CA HIS A 325 1.70 -13.03 18.18
C HIS A 325 1.44 -13.86 19.44
N PRO A 326 2.37 -13.88 20.43
CA PRO A 326 2.30 -14.79 21.59
C PRO A 326 1.07 -14.58 22.46
N GLN A 327 0.43 -13.44 22.39
CA GLN A 327 -0.75 -13.08 23.19
C GLN A 327 -2.05 -13.12 22.36
N THR A 328 -2.10 -13.94 21.31
CA THR A 328 -3.29 -14.10 20.46
C THR A 328 -3.70 -15.57 20.38
N PRO A 329 -4.95 -15.87 20.00
CA PRO A 329 -5.39 -17.25 19.79
C PRO A 329 -4.55 -18.03 18.79
N LEU A 330 -3.89 -17.37 17.82
CA LEU A 330 -3.04 -17.99 16.80
C LEU A 330 -1.54 -18.02 17.18
N ALA A 331 -1.19 -17.85 18.45
CA ALA A 331 0.20 -17.81 18.94
C ALA A 331 1.07 -19.00 18.51
N ASN A 332 0.48 -20.19 18.43
CA ASN A 332 1.19 -21.43 18.07
C ASN A 332 1.12 -21.77 16.58
N HIS A 333 0.48 -20.93 15.76
CA HIS A 333 0.44 -21.16 14.31
C HIS A 333 1.73 -20.64 13.67
N PRO A 334 2.39 -21.39 12.75
CA PRO A 334 3.61 -20.91 12.11
C PRO A 334 3.35 -19.64 11.30
N SER A 335 4.29 -18.70 11.36
CA SER A 335 4.26 -17.52 10.51
C SER A 335 4.40 -17.89 9.03
N ALA A 336 3.92 -17.02 8.14
CA ALA A 336 4.03 -17.21 6.70
C ALA A 336 5.50 -17.24 6.23
N LEU A 337 5.75 -17.89 5.10
CA LEU A 337 7.04 -17.81 4.42
C LEU A 337 7.13 -16.56 3.56
N ALA A 338 8.26 -15.84 3.63
CA ALA A 338 8.52 -14.64 2.81
C ALA A 338 8.37 -14.95 1.30
N GLU A 339 8.87 -16.10 0.83
CA GLU A 339 8.73 -16.53 -0.57
C GLU A 339 7.26 -16.60 -1.03
N THR A 340 6.32 -17.01 -0.17
CA THR A 340 4.88 -17.03 -0.51
C THR A 340 4.35 -15.61 -0.70
N VAL A 341 4.80 -14.66 0.11
CA VAL A 341 4.42 -13.25 -0.02
C VAL A 341 4.96 -12.66 -1.32
N LEU A 342 6.23 -12.92 -1.64
CA LEU A 342 6.84 -12.49 -2.91
C LEU A 342 6.09 -13.04 -4.12
N LYS A 343 5.63 -14.30 -4.06
CA LYS A 343 4.81 -14.92 -5.10
C LYS A 343 3.47 -14.19 -5.28
N VAL A 344 2.79 -13.86 -4.19
CA VAL A 344 1.53 -13.09 -4.23
C VAL A 344 1.77 -11.69 -4.81
N ILE A 345 2.85 -11.01 -4.43
CA ILE A 345 3.26 -9.71 -5.00
C ILE A 345 3.46 -9.81 -6.52
N ALA A 346 4.20 -10.82 -6.97
CA ALA A 346 4.46 -11.02 -8.40
C ALA A 346 3.18 -11.31 -9.18
N LEU A 347 2.30 -12.15 -8.65
CA LEU A 347 1.00 -12.45 -9.27
C LEU A 347 0.07 -11.25 -9.29
N ALA A 348 0.01 -10.47 -8.23
CA ALA A 348 -0.77 -9.23 -8.20
C ALA A 348 -0.30 -8.27 -9.31
N ARG A 349 1.01 -8.15 -9.54
CA ARG A 349 1.56 -7.36 -10.65
C ARG A 349 1.17 -7.91 -12.02
N ILE A 350 1.20 -9.22 -12.21
CA ILE A 350 0.82 -9.86 -13.48
C ILE A 350 -0.68 -9.71 -13.75
N ILE A 351 -1.51 -9.81 -12.70
CA ILE A 351 -2.97 -9.71 -12.81
C ILE A 351 -3.42 -8.26 -13.06
N ASP A 352 -2.73 -7.29 -12.46
CA ASP A 352 -3.03 -5.87 -12.61
C ASP A 352 -1.76 -5.05 -12.88
N VAL A 353 -1.37 -5.04 -14.13
CA VAL A 353 -0.13 -4.39 -14.58
C VAL A 353 -0.22 -2.88 -14.50
N VAL A 354 -1.39 -2.31 -14.84
CA VAL A 354 -1.54 -0.87 -15.12
C VAL A 354 -1.92 -0.07 -13.87
N GLN A 355 -2.89 -0.56 -13.11
CA GLN A 355 -3.48 0.21 -12.01
C GLN A 355 -2.75 -0.03 -10.68
N ALA A 356 -2.37 -1.29 -10.41
CA ALA A 356 -1.91 -1.68 -9.10
C ALA A 356 -0.63 -0.99 -8.64
N LYS A 357 -0.72 -0.29 -7.53
CA LYS A 357 0.42 -0.09 -6.63
C LYS A 357 0.46 -1.28 -5.68
N ILE A 358 1.62 -1.89 -5.53
CA ILE A 358 1.77 -3.07 -4.70
C ILE A 358 2.70 -2.73 -3.54
N LEU A 359 2.14 -2.86 -2.34
CA LEU A 359 2.79 -2.45 -1.10
C LEU A 359 3.73 -3.54 -0.59
N VAL A 360 4.96 -3.13 -0.26
CA VAL A 360 5.82 -3.91 0.65
C VAL A 360 5.41 -3.57 2.06
N THR A 361 4.88 -4.56 2.79
CA THR A 361 4.43 -4.36 4.17
C THR A 361 5.59 -4.48 5.15
N THR A 362 5.57 -3.71 6.25
CA THR A 362 6.54 -3.82 7.35
C THR A 362 6.59 -5.24 7.94
N ALA A 363 5.46 -5.97 7.89
CA ALA A 363 5.39 -7.36 8.32
C ALA A 363 6.30 -8.28 7.49
N LEU A 364 6.43 -8.04 6.18
CA LEU A 364 7.33 -8.82 5.33
C LEU A 364 8.80 -8.58 5.71
N GLU A 365 9.17 -7.33 5.99
CA GLU A 365 10.53 -6.97 6.43
C GLU A 365 10.86 -7.52 7.82
N THR A 366 9.85 -7.70 8.67
CA THR A 366 10.02 -8.35 9.98
C THR A 366 10.33 -9.84 9.85
N LEU A 367 9.80 -10.52 8.82
CA LEU A 367 10.15 -11.92 8.54
C LEU A 367 11.58 -12.07 8.01
N ASP A 368 12.01 -11.16 7.14
CA ASP A 368 13.31 -11.18 6.50
C ASP A 368 13.71 -9.74 6.10
N PRO A 369 14.80 -9.19 6.65
CA PRO A 369 15.26 -7.83 6.36
C PRO A 369 15.56 -7.56 4.87
N GLU A 370 15.99 -8.56 4.11
CA GLU A 370 16.25 -8.42 2.66
C GLU A 370 14.97 -8.41 1.82
N SER A 371 13.84 -8.78 2.39
CA SER A 371 12.59 -8.95 1.67
C SER A 371 12.02 -7.67 1.08
N ARG A 372 12.34 -6.48 1.61
CA ARG A 372 11.95 -5.19 0.99
C ARG A 372 12.55 -5.09 -0.42
N ARG A 373 13.84 -5.33 -0.53
CA ARG A 373 14.56 -5.30 -1.81
C ARG A 373 14.02 -6.37 -2.76
N GLU A 374 13.84 -7.59 -2.27
CA GLU A 374 13.31 -8.70 -3.06
C GLU A 374 11.88 -8.42 -3.55
N ALA A 375 11.02 -7.85 -2.71
CA ALA A 375 9.65 -7.50 -3.09
C ALA A 375 9.60 -6.42 -4.18
N LEU A 376 10.45 -5.38 -4.08
CA LEU A 376 10.57 -4.35 -5.12
C LEU A 376 11.05 -4.96 -6.44
N LEU A 377 11.97 -5.92 -6.40
CA LEU A 377 12.45 -6.66 -7.56
C LEU A 377 11.48 -7.78 -8.03
N SER A 378 10.39 -8.01 -7.30
CA SER A 378 9.32 -8.95 -7.64
C SER A 378 8.03 -8.26 -8.08
N GLY A 379 8.07 -6.96 -8.39
CA GLY A 379 6.94 -6.21 -8.95
C GLY A 379 6.25 -5.24 -8.00
N ALA A 380 6.67 -5.12 -6.73
CA ALA A 380 6.18 -4.07 -5.84
C ALA A 380 6.70 -2.69 -6.25
N ASN A 381 5.97 -1.63 -5.87
CA ASN A 381 6.33 -0.24 -6.15
C ASN A 381 5.72 0.74 -5.13
N SER A 382 5.47 0.27 -3.92
CA SER A 382 5.00 1.12 -2.82
C SER A 382 5.57 0.65 -1.49
N VAL A 383 5.90 1.60 -0.61
CA VAL A 383 6.37 1.35 0.75
C VAL A 383 5.64 2.27 1.74
N MET A 384 5.50 1.81 2.97
CA MET A 384 5.00 2.62 4.07
C MET A 384 6.05 2.67 5.17
N LEU A 385 6.38 3.89 5.62
CA LEU A 385 7.37 4.14 6.66
C LEU A 385 6.66 4.66 7.92
N ASN A 386 7.07 4.13 9.07
CA ASN A 386 6.48 4.54 10.35
C ASN A 386 7.05 5.89 10.80
N VAL A 387 6.20 6.91 10.83
CA VAL A 387 6.53 8.27 11.29
C VAL A 387 5.81 8.62 12.59
N THR A 388 5.26 7.63 13.27
CA THR A 388 4.71 7.76 14.63
C THR A 388 5.82 8.22 15.58
N PRO A 389 5.56 9.11 16.54
CA PRO A 389 6.56 9.48 17.55
C PRO A 389 7.11 8.25 18.29
N LEU A 390 8.43 8.22 18.50
CA LEU A 390 9.17 7.05 19.01
C LEU A 390 8.58 6.47 20.30
N LYS A 391 8.03 7.32 21.18
CA LYS A 391 7.39 6.87 22.44
C LYS A 391 6.17 5.96 22.25
N TYR A 392 5.51 6.00 21.08
CA TYR A 392 4.31 5.23 20.79
C TYR A 392 4.56 3.99 19.94
N ARG A 393 5.63 3.97 19.11
CA ARG A 393 5.91 2.86 18.18
C ARG A 393 5.95 1.49 18.86
N PRO A 394 6.65 1.29 20.01
CA PRO A 394 6.67 0.00 20.70
C PRO A 394 5.31 -0.44 21.23
N LEU A 395 4.41 0.51 21.45
CA LEU A 395 3.07 0.24 21.99
C LEU A 395 2.07 -0.21 20.92
N TYR A 396 2.35 0.05 19.62
CA TYR A 396 1.49 -0.39 18.51
C TYR A 396 1.90 -1.78 18.02
N ASN A 397 1.86 -2.75 18.89
CA ASN A 397 2.39 -4.10 18.70
C ASN A 397 1.38 -5.03 18.02
N LEU A 398 1.22 -4.92 16.69
CA LEU A 398 0.37 -5.80 15.88
C LEU A 398 0.90 -7.24 15.86
N TYR A 399 2.21 -7.39 15.80
CA TYR A 399 3.01 -8.63 15.81
C TYR A 399 4.38 -8.32 16.43
N PRO A 400 5.10 -9.32 17.01
CA PRO A 400 6.34 -9.06 17.74
C PRO A 400 7.49 -8.64 16.82
N TRP A 401 8.47 -7.91 17.39
CA TRP A 401 9.73 -7.50 16.75
C TRP A 401 9.54 -6.80 15.39
N ARG A 402 8.60 -5.87 15.34
CA ARG A 402 8.33 -5.10 14.11
C ARG A 402 9.60 -4.42 13.59
N ALA A 403 9.91 -4.61 12.31
CA ALA A 403 11.01 -3.91 11.66
C ALA A 403 10.85 -2.38 11.82
N HIS A 404 11.97 -1.69 12.02
CA HIS A 404 12.04 -0.22 12.16
C HIS A 404 11.29 0.37 13.37
N GLU A 405 11.02 -0.44 14.40
CA GLU A 405 10.33 0.04 15.60
C GLU A 405 11.15 1.10 16.35
N SER A 406 12.46 0.96 16.38
CA SER A 406 13.42 1.83 17.07
C SER A 406 14.16 2.81 16.16
N GLU A 407 13.93 2.80 14.86
CA GLU A 407 14.61 3.70 13.93
C GLU A 407 14.04 5.12 14.01
N SER A 408 14.93 6.12 14.09
CA SER A 408 14.60 7.56 14.13
C SER A 408 14.41 8.14 12.73
#